data_4f827c9440cfdb469c0772c790cb8dec
#
_entry.id   4f827c9440cfdb469c0772c790cb8dec
#
_cell.length_a   1.000
_cell.length_b   1.000
_cell.length_c   1.000
_cell.angle_alpha   90.00
_cell.angle_beta   90.00
_cell.angle_gamma   90.00
#
_symmetry.space_group_name_H-M   'P 1'
#
loop_
_entity.id
_entity.type
_entity.pdbx_description
1 polymer ?
#
loop_
_entity_poly.entity_id
_entity_poly.type
_entity_poly.pdbx_seq_one_letter_code
_entity_poly.pdbx_strand_id
1 'polypeptide(L)'
;GAKTLVIGVANRGGFISAAWKQVLIDALRIGFDLASGLHNLLRDEPDLVDEAAANGRKLHDVRVPSVEYPIANGKKRRGKRCLAVGTDCSVGKMYTAMAMDELMRKRGMKSSFRATGQTGILITGDGVPLDAVIADFMAGSVEYLTPDNDEDHWDLIEGQGSLFHVSYSGVTMALIHGGQPDALILCHEPTRAHMRGLPEYQQPSLEALRDMALALAKVANPACEVVAISVNTQHMEDAAAQAYLSELESQLGLPATDPFRYGAEKLVDALA
;
A
#
# COMPACT_ATOMS: atom_id res chain seq x y z
N GLY A 1 13.85 -21.40 -15.39
CA GLY A 1 13.32 -21.75 -14.07
C GLY A 1 13.37 -20.58 -13.10
N ALA A 2 12.72 -20.70 -11.95
CA ALA A 2 12.76 -19.71 -10.90
C ALA A 2 14.21 -19.53 -10.38
N LYS A 3 14.56 -18.30 -10.02
CA LYS A 3 15.91 -17.97 -9.51
C LYS A 3 15.89 -17.40 -8.09
N THR A 4 14.74 -16.93 -7.63
CA THR A 4 14.58 -16.29 -6.33
C THR A 4 13.41 -16.91 -5.59
N LEU A 5 13.62 -17.26 -4.33
CA LEU A 5 12.56 -17.62 -3.38
C LEU A 5 12.14 -16.35 -2.65
N VAL A 6 10.83 -16.03 -2.72
CA VAL A 6 10.26 -14.87 -2.04
C VAL A 6 9.51 -15.33 -0.80
N ILE A 7 9.79 -14.71 0.34
CA ILE A 7 8.98 -14.90 1.56
C ILE A 7 7.67 -14.13 1.39
N GLY A 8 6.64 -14.83 0.92
CA GLY A 8 5.31 -14.26 0.59
C GLY A 8 4.36 -14.15 1.77
N VAL A 9 4.85 -14.31 2.99
CA VAL A 9 4.07 -14.22 4.23
C VAL A 9 4.60 -13.11 5.12
N ALA A 10 3.72 -12.45 5.85
CA ALA A 10 4.07 -11.46 6.85
C ALA A 10 3.34 -11.79 8.15
N ASN A 11 4.07 -12.34 9.11
CA ASN A 11 3.56 -12.53 10.46
C ASN A 11 3.61 -11.22 11.26
N ARG A 12 2.83 -11.13 12.33
CA ARG A 12 2.87 -9.97 13.22
C ARG A 12 4.26 -9.86 13.86
N GLY A 13 4.90 -8.70 13.71
CA GLY A 13 6.28 -8.47 14.14
C GLY A 13 7.35 -8.83 13.11
N GLY A 14 6.98 -9.49 12.00
CA GLY A 14 7.87 -9.71 10.85
C GLY A 14 9.15 -10.49 11.16
N PHE A 15 9.07 -11.55 11.94
CA PHE A 15 10.26 -12.34 12.35
C PHE A 15 10.41 -13.64 11.55
N ILE A 16 11.65 -14.13 11.44
CA ILE A 16 12.01 -15.40 10.82
C ILE A 16 12.08 -16.48 11.90
N SER A 17 11.22 -17.49 11.82
CA SER A 17 11.25 -18.63 12.75
C SER A 17 12.40 -19.59 12.43
N ALA A 18 12.81 -20.42 13.40
CA ALA A 18 13.84 -21.44 13.17
C ALA A 18 13.48 -22.42 12.04
N ALA A 19 12.19 -22.79 11.94
CA ALA A 19 11.72 -23.67 10.86
C ALA A 19 11.82 -22.99 9.49
N TRP A 20 11.49 -21.69 9.40
CA TRP A 20 11.67 -20.94 8.15
C TRP A 20 13.14 -20.77 7.80
N LYS A 21 14.00 -20.50 8.79
CA LYS A 21 15.44 -20.37 8.57
C LYS A 21 16.01 -21.61 7.89
N GLN A 22 15.64 -22.81 8.32
CA GLN A 22 16.09 -24.05 7.68
C GLN A 22 15.67 -24.15 6.20
N VAL A 23 14.40 -23.81 5.89
CA VAL A 23 13.91 -23.80 4.50
C VAL A 23 14.69 -22.79 3.65
N LEU A 24 15.01 -21.61 4.21
CA LEU A 24 15.79 -20.57 3.51
C LEU A 24 17.23 -21.03 3.23
N ILE A 25 17.89 -21.69 4.20
CA ILE A 25 19.21 -22.31 4.02
C ILE A 25 19.16 -23.34 2.89
N ASP A 26 18.20 -24.24 2.89
CA ASP A 26 18.07 -25.27 1.86
C ASP A 26 17.80 -24.63 0.48
N ALA A 27 17.03 -23.55 0.40
CA ALA A 27 16.82 -22.81 -0.83
C ALA A 27 18.13 -22.20 -1.40
N LEU A 28 18.97 -21.61 -0.53
CA LEU A 28 20.29 -21.10 -0.94
C LEU A 28 21.17 -22.21 -1.49
N ARG A 29 21.20 -23.40 -0.85
CA ARG A 29 21.97 -24.56 -1.27
C ARG A 29 21.58 -25.10 -2.64
N ILE A 30 20.30 -25.10 -2.96
CA ILE A 30 19.82 -25.55 -4.27
C ILE A 30 19.86 -24.44 -5.34
N GLY A 31 20.39 -23.26 -5.01
CA GLY A 31 20.74 -22.22 -5.96
C GLY A 31 19.75 -21.07 -6.12
N PHE A 32 18.84 -20.86 -5.17
CA PHE A 32 17.96 -19.68 -5.15
C PHE A 32 18.62 -18.50 -4.44
N ASP A 33 18.39 -17.29 -4.95
CA ASP A 33 18.48 -16.07 -4.18
C ASP A 33 17.27 -15.98 -3.24
N LEU A 34 17.35 -15.18 -2.16
CA LEU A 34 16.22 -14.95 -1.24
C LEU A 34 15.74 -13.51 -1.32
N ALA A 35 14.43 -13.30 -1.22
CA ALA A 35 13.84 -11.98 -1.08
C ALA A 35 12.84 -11.95 0.08
N SER A 36 12.92 -10.92 0.94
CA SER A 36 12.12 -10.77 2.14
C SER A 36 11.62 -9.34 2.31
N GLY A 37 10.35 -9.22 2.73
CA GLY A 37 9.77 -7.97 3.24
C GLY A 37 9.46 -8.02 4.74
N LEU A 38 10.08 -8.91 5.49
CA LEU A 38 9.93 -9.00 6.94
C LEU A 38 10.72 -7.89 7.66
N HIS A 39 10.41 -7.64 8.94
CA HIS A 39 11.21 -6.72 9.77
C HIS A 39 12.55 -7.31 10.18
N ASN A 40 12.60 -8.65 10.42
CA ASN A 40 13.89 -9.33 10.50
C ASN A 40 14.52 -9.36 9.11
N LEU A 41 15.66 -8.73 8.99
CA LEU A 41 16.40 -8.71 7.72
C LEU A 41 17.17 -10.03 7.52
N LEU A 42 17.17 -10.51 6.28
CA LEU A 42 17.96 -11.69 5.91
C LEU A 42 19.46 -11.46 6.17
N ARG A 43 19.92 -10.22 5.96
CA ARG A 43 21.32 -9.82 6.16
C ARG A 43 21.76 -9.81 7.62
N ASP A 44 20.82 -9.79 8.57
CA ASP A 44 21.11 -9.80 10.01
C ASP A 44 21.13 -11.24 10.59
N GLU A 45 20.89 -12.25 9.75
CA GLU A 45 20.93 -13.65 10.10
C GLU A 45 22.26 -14.29 9.65
N PRO A 46 23.26 -14.48 10.55
CA PRO A 46 24.60 -14.94 10.15
C PRO A 46 24.59 -16.23 9.33
N ASP A 47 23.77 -17.22 9.73
CA ASP A 47 23.67 -18.51 9.03
C ASP A 47 23.21 -18.33 7.56
N LEU A 48 22.30 -17.37 7.29
CA LEU A 48 21.85 -17.08 5.93
C LEU A 48 22.91 -16.32 5.12
N VAL A 49 23.62 -15.40 5.76
CA VAL A 49 24.73 -14.64 5.13
C VAL A 49 25.85 -15.57 4.72
N ASP A 50 26.28 -16.46 5.62
CA ASP A 50 27.36 -17.42 5.36
C ASP A 50 26.97 -18.42 4.25
N GLU A 51 25.76 -18.96 4.30
CA GLU A 51 25.27 -19.90 3.30
C GLU A 51 25.08 -19.22 1.93
N ALA A 52 24.58 -17.99 1.89
CA ALA A 52 24.44 -17.21 0.65
C ALA A 52 25.82 -16.95 0.01
N ALA A 53 26.82 -16.56 0.81
CA ALA A 53 28.18 -16.34 0.34
C ALA A 53 28.81 -17.63 -0.19
N ALA A 54 28.66 -18.75 0.52
CA ALA A 54 29.19 -20.05 0.12
C ALA A 54 28.64 -20.57 -1.22
N ASN A 55 27.38 -20.22 -1.53
CA ASN A 55 26.69 -20.65 -2.76
C ASN A 55 26.61 -19.55 -3.84
N GLY A 56 27.22 -18.37 -3.62
CA GLY A 56 27.19 -17.25 -4.56
C GLY A 56 25.76 -16.71 -4.80
N ARG A 57 24.91 -16.73 -3.75
CA ARG A 57 23.51 -16.28 -3.80
C ARG A 57 23.36 -14.89 -3.20
N LYS A 58 22.23 -14.22 -3.51
CA LYS A 58 21.91 -12.87 -3.04
C LYS A 58 20.79 -12.90 -2.02
N LEU A 59 20.88 -11.99 -1.05
CA LEU A 59 19.84 -11.71 -0.06
C LEU A 59 19.23 -10.31 -0.38
N HIS A 60 17.92 -10.27 -0.63
CA HIS A 60 17.19 -9.05 -0.98
C HIS A 60 16.23 -8.69 0.15
N ASP A 61 16.59 -7.71 0.97
CA ASP A 61 15.74 -7.14 2.01
C ASP A 61 15.06 -5.88 1.46
N VAL A 62 13.78 -5.99 1.11
CA VAL A 62 13.05 -4.87 0.48
C VAL A 62 12.50 -3.85 1.49
N ARG A 63 12.58 -4.15 2.79
CA ARG A 63 12.14 -3.25 3.86
C ARG A 63 13.31 -2.38 4.41
N VAL A 64 14.26 -2.07 3.57
CA VAL A 64 15.38 -1.20 3.92
C VAL A 64 15.32 0.04 3.04
N PRO A 65 15.27 1.25 3.64
CA PRO A 65 15.39 2.48 2.88
C PRO A 65 16.64 2.46 1.98
N SER A 66 16.47 2.78 0.71
CA SER A 66 17.56 2.75 -0.28
C SER A 66 18.42 4.01 -0.27
N VAL A 67 17.88 5.09 0.31
CA VAL A 67 18.53 6.42 0.41
C VAL A 67 18.15 7.08 1.73
N GLU A 68 18.86 8.14 2.08
CA GLU A 68 18.45 9.06 3.14
C GLU A 68 17.38 10.00 2.59
N TYR A 69 16.24 10.08 3.28
CA TYR A 69 15.13 10.93 2.86
C TYR A 69 15.20 12.31 3.52
N PRO A 70 14.80 13.38 2.81
CA PRO A 70 14.72 14.71 3.38
C PRO A 70 13.53 14.85 4.35
N ILE A 71 13.54 15.90 5.16
CA ILE A 71 12.33 16.39 5.82
C ILE A 71 11.39 16.94 4.74
N ALA A 72 10.09 16.68 4.89
CA ALA A 72 9.08 17.21 3.98
C ALA A 72 9.11 18.76 3.94
N ASN A 73 8.99 19.31 2.76
CA ASN A 73 9.04 20.76 2.54
C ASN A 73 7.66 21.38 2.23
N GLY A 74 6.63 20.56 2.00
CA GLY A 74 5.25 20.95 1.74
C GLY A 74 5.01 21.69 0.42
N LYS A 75 6.02 21.83 -0.45
CA LYS A 75 5.85 22.50 -1.75
C LYS A 75 4.92 21.69 -2.65
N LYS A 76 3.95 22.38 -3.30
CA LYS A 76 3.08 21.73 -4.29
C LYS A 76 3.92 21.25 -5.47
N ARG A 77 3.80 19.99 -5.82
CA ARG A 77 4.43 19.36 -6.98
C ARG A 77 3.43 19.31 -8.15
N ARG A 78 3.94 19.40 -9.37
CA ARG A 78 3.14 19.21 -10.60
C ARG A 78 2.75 17.75 -10.76
N GLY A 79 1.76 17.50 -11.61
CA GLY A 79 1.10 16.22 -11.76
C GLY A 79 0.02 16.03 -10.69
N LYS A 80 -0.71 14.94 -10.79
CA LYS A 80 -1.84 14.60 -9.92
C LYS A 80 -1.49 13.37 -9.07
N ARG A 81 -2.05 13.27 -7.89
CA ARG A 81 -1.81 12.16 -6.95
C ARG A 81 -3.12 11.60 -6.42
N CYS A 82 -3.26 10.29 -6.52
CA CYS A 82 -4.38 9.56 -5.95
C CYS A 82 -3.85 8.62 -4.86
N LEU A 83 -4.38 8.73 -3.64
CA LEU A 83 -3.99 7.90 -2.51
C LEU A 83 -5.13 6.97 -2.09
N ALA A 84 -4.86 5.68 -1.96
CA ALA A 84 -5.77 4.72 -1.37
C ALA A 84 -5.69 4.79 0.17
N VAL A 85 -6.76 5.23 0.86
CA VAL A 85 -6.89 5.20 2.32
C VAL A 85 -7.89 4.13 2.74
N GLY A 86 -7.77 3.56 3.94
CA GLY A 86 -8.61 2.43 4.30
C GLY A 86 -9.16 2.47 5.71
N THR A 87 -10.31 1.80 5.91
CA THR A 87 -10.92 1.60 7.24
C THR A 87 -10.01 0.81 8.17
N ASP A 88 -9.14 -0.06 7.61
CA ASP A 88 -8.21 -0.91 8.35
C ASP A 88 -6.97 -1.25 7.52
N CYS A 89 -6.02 -1.97 8.09
CA CYS A 89 -4.95 -2.67 7.38
C CYS A 89 -5.50 -3.79 6.50
N SER A 90 -4.84 -4.08 5.38
CA SER A 90 -5.18 -5.22 4.50
C SER A 90 -6.64 -5.23 4.01
N VAL A 91 -7.18 -4.08 3.65
CA VAL A 91 -8.51 -3.90 3.02
C VAL A 91 -8.43 -3.70 1.49
N GLY A 92 -7.27 -3.97 0.89
CA GLY A 92 -7.09 -3.93 -0.57
C GLY A 92 -6.39 -2.69 -1.15
N LYS A 93 -5.88 -1.76 -0.31
CA LYS A 93 -5.28 -0.47 -0.76
C LYS A 93 -4.21 -0.62 -1.84
N MET A 94 -3.26 -1.54 -1.67
CA MET A 94 -2.20 -1.81 -2.65
C MET A 94 -2.80 -2.29 -3.97
N TYR A 95 -3.65 -3.31 -3.92
CA TYR A 95 -4.27 -3.89 -5.12
C TYR A 95 -5.09 -2.85 -5.87
N THR A 96 -5.86 -2.02 -5.17
CA THR A 96 -6.64 -0.92 -5.73
C THR A 96 -5.75 0.03 -6.55
N ALA A 97 -4.68 0.55 -5.96
CA ALA A 97 -3.76 1.46 -6.65
C ALA A 97 -3.10 0.80 -7.86
N MET A 98 -2.69 -0.48 -7.76
CA MET A 98 -2.10 -1.23 -8.86
C MET A 98 -3.10 -1.49 -9.99
N ALA A 99 -4.34 -1.90 -9.67
CA ALA A 99 -5.38 -2.17 -10.67
C ALA A 99 -5.76 -0.89 -11.44
N MET A 100 -5.82 0.24 -10.73
CA MET A 100 -6.05 1.54 -11.36
C MET A 100 -4.89 1.91 -12.30
N ASP A 101 -3.64 1.80 -11.86
CA ASP A 101 -2.46 2.10 -12.70
C ASP A 101 -2.42 1.21 -13.97
N GLU A 102 -2.66 -0.08 -13.81
CA GLU A 102 -2.70 -1.00 -14.94
C GLU A 102 -3.78 -0.61 -15.96
N LEU A 103 -4.99 -0.28 -15.49
CA LEU A 103 -6.09 0.13 -16.37
C LEU A 103 -5.80 1.49 -17.03
N MET A 104 -5.29 2.47 -16.28
CA MET A 104 -4.93 3.78 -16.82
C MET A 104 -3.90 3.65 -17.94
N ARG A 105 -2.86 2.86 -17.73
CA ARG A 105 -1.85 2.59 -18.77
C ARG A 105 -2.44 1.87 -19.99
N LYS A 106 -3.34 0.92 -19.80
CA LYS A 106 -4.07 0.25 -20.90
C LYS A 106 -4.92 1.24 -21.72
N ARG A 107 -5.44 2.29 -21.08
CA ARG A 107 -6.19 3.38 -21.72
C ARG A 107 -5.30 4.46 -22.33
N GLY A 108 -3.97 4.32 -22.26
CA GLY A 108 -3.01 5.33 -22.76
C GLY A 108 -2.87 6.56 -21.88
N MET A 109 -3.37 6.52 -20.65
CA MET A 109 -3.19 7.58 -19.65
C MET A 109 -1.79 7.48 -19.03
N LYS A 110 -1.20 8.62 -18.66
CA LYS A 110 0.06 8.67 -17.95
C LYS A 110 -0.17 8.37 -16.47
N SER A 111 0.37 7.26 -16.00
CA SER A 111 0.27 6.90 -14.58
C SER A 111 1.49 6.12 -14.10
N SER A 112 1.70 6.14 -12.78
CA SER A 112 2.73 5.36 -12.10
C SER A 112 2.21 4.87 -10.75
N PHE A 113 2.27 3.57 -10.52
CA PHE A 113 2.06 3.02 -9.21
C PHE A 113 3.26 3.35 -8.30
N ARG A 114 3.00 3.87 -7.11
CA ARG A 114 4.00 4.26 -6.11
C ARG A 114 3.95 3.31 -4.93
N ALA A 115 4.88 2.37 -4.89
CA ALA A 115 4.97 1.37 -3.83
C ALA A 115 5.47 1.98 -2.52
N THR A 116 4.75 1.72 -1.42
CA THR A 116 5.09 2.20 -0.08
C THR A 116 5.24 1.08 0.94
N GLY A 117 4.96 -0.15 0.54
CA GLY A 117 5.05 -1.36 1.36
C GLY A 117 5.80 -2.48 0.66
N GLN A 118 6.19 -3.48 1.45
CA GLN A 118 7.06 -4.57 1.00
C GLN A 118 6.52 -5.32 -0.22
N THR A 119 5.21 -5.56 -0.30
CA THR A 119 4.63 -6.32 -1.42
C THR A 119 4.65 -5.51 -2.70
N GLY A 120 4.29 -4.23 -2.64
CA GLY A 120 4.40 -3.32 -3.79
C GLY A 120 5.84 -3.22 -4.29
N ILE A 121 6.81 -3.05 -3.39
CA ILE A 121 8.24 -2.98 -3.73
C ILE A 121 8.73 -4.31 -4.37
N LEU A 122 8.33 -5.46 -3.85
CA LEU A 122 8.67 -6.76 -4.45
C LEU A 122 8.13 -6.91 -5.88
N ILE A 123 6.94 -6.36 -6.16
CA ILE A 123 6.31 -6.43 -7.49
C ILE A 123 6.96 -5.47 -8.47
N THR A 124 7.23 -4.24 -8.05
CA THR A 124 7.75 -3.18 -8.92
C THR A 124 9.27 -3.16 -9.03
N GLY A 125 9.97 -3.69 -8.02
CA GLY A 125 11.42 -3.56 -7.88
C GLY A 125 11.89 -2.19 -7.37
N ASP A 126 10.95 -1.27 -7.08
CA ASP A 126 11.22 0.10 -6.60
C ASP A 126 10.13 0.57 -5.64
N GLY A 127 10.44 1.55 -4.80
CA GLY A 127 9.51 2.13 -3.83
C GLY A 127 10.17 2.57 -2.53
N VAL A 128 9.35 2.99 -1.59
CA VAL A 128 9.79 3.42 -0.25
C VAL A 128 9.16 2.51 0.80
N PRO A 129 9.94 1.74 1.56
CA PRO A 129 9.41 0.96 2.70
C PRO A 129 9.07 1.91 3.85
N LEU A 130 7.92 2.57 3.76
CA LEU A 130 7.58 3.74 4.57
C LEU A 130 7.57 3.44 6.07
N ASP A 131 7.16 2.25 6.47
CA ASP A 131 7.16 1.82 7.87
C ASP A 131 8.55 1.51 8.45
N ALA A 132 9.60 1.54 7.62
CA ALA A 132 11.00 1.46 8.02
C ALA A 132 11.72 2.82 7.98
N VAL A 133 11.02 3.89 7.63
CA VAL A 133 11.56 5.25 7.63
C VAL A 133 11.38 5.88 9.01
N ILE A 134 12.41 6.59 9.49
CA ILE A 134 12.33 7.34 10.75
C ILE A 134 11.22 8.39 10.64
N ALA A 135 10.44 8.56 11.71
CA ALA A 135 9.21 9.36 11.73
C ALA A 135 9.37 10.78 11.13
N ASP A 136 10.47 11.47 11.46
CA ASP A 136 10.75 12.82 10.98
C ASP A 136 10.89 12.93 9.46
N PHE A 137 11.22 11.82 8.80
CA PHE A 137 11.47 11.76 7.37
C PHE A 137 10.36 11.07 6.58
N MET A 138 9.34 10.48 7.25
CA MET A 138 8.29 9.72 6.57
C MET A 138 7.55 10.56 5.52
N ALA A 139 7.07 11.76 5.86
CA ALA A 139 6.39 12.61 4.89
C ALA A 139 7.32 13.05 3.74
N GLY A 140 8.59 13.36 4.05
CA GLY A 140 9.61 13.71 3.05
C GLY A 140 9.95 12.56 2.12
N SER A 141 9.93 11.32 2.60
CA SER A 141 10.13 10.14 1.74
C SER A 141 8.97 9.92 0.77
N VAL A 142 7.74 10.32 1.14
CA VAL A 142 6.59 10.30 0.22
C VAL A 142 6.69 11.43 -0.81
N GLU A 143 7.18 12.61 -0.43
CA GLU A 143 7.53 13.66 -1.41
C GLU A 143 8.58 13.19 -2.41
N TYR A 144 9.62 12.50 -1.95
CA TYR A 144 10.65 11.90 -2.81
C TYR A 144 10.05 10.86 -3.77
N LEU A 145 9.14 10.02 -3.28
CA LEU A 145 8.49 8.96 -4.07
C LEU A 145 7.57 9.53 -5.17
N THR A 146 7.00 10.72 -4.96
CA THR A 146 6.03 11.38 -5.85
C THR A 146 6.57 12.72 -6.36
N PRO A 147 7.61 12.73 -7.22
CA PRO A 147 8.26 13.95 -7.71
C PRO A 147 7.35 14.74 -8.64
N ASP A 148 7.83 15.91 -9.09
CA ASP A 148 7.20 16.65 -10.19
C ASP A 148 7.05 15.78 -11.44
N ASN A 149 5.88 15.85 -12.06
CA ASN A 149 5.52 15.14 -13.28
C ASN A 149 4.80 16.06 -14.27
N ASP A 150 4.43 15.52 -15.43
CA ASP A 150 3.52 16.19 -16.36
C ASP A 150 2.18 16.49 -15.68
N GLU A 151 1.50 17.56 -16.09
CA GLU A 151 0.23 17.98 -15.45
C GLU A 151 -0.89 16.91 -15.56
N ASP A 152 -0.86 16.09 -16.61
CA ASP A 152 -1.79 15.00 -16.87
C ASP A 152 -1.35 13.64 -16.31
N HIS A 153 -0.19 13.58 -15.63
CA HIS A 153 0.30 12.35 -15.01
C HIS A 153 -0.33 12.11 -13.64
N TRP A 154 -0.68 10.86 -13.35
CA TRP A 154 -1.17 10.41 -12.06
C TRP A 154 -0.18 9.51 -11.32
N ASP A 155 0.20 9.89 -10.11
CA ASP A 155 0.83 8.97 -9.16
C ASP A 155 -0.25 8.24 -8.36
N LEU A 156 -0.35 6.92 -8.51
CA LEU A 156 -1.26 6.04 -7.77
C LEU A 156 -0.52 5.52 -6.54
N ILE A 157 -0.75 6.14 -5.38
CA ILE A 157 0.02 5.87 -4.16
C ILE A 157 -0.60 4.70 -3.40
N GLU A 158 0.20 3.68 -3.13
CA GLU A 158 -0.16 2.59 -2.25
C GLU A 158 -0.39 3.10 -0.83
N GLY A 159 -1.59 2.88 -0.27
CA GLY A 159 -1.90 3.22 1.11
C GLY A 159 -1.42 2.18 2.10
N GLN A 160 -0.98 2.63 3.27
CA GLN A 160 -0.54 1.81 4.39
C GLN A 160 -1.34 2.14 5.65
N GLY A 161 -1.53 1.16 6.54
CA GLY A 161 -2.23 1.36 7.81
C GLY A 161 -3.68 1.81 7.67
N SER A 162 -4.14 2.54 8.65
CA SER A 162 -5.43 3.26 8.69
C SER A 162 -5.33 4.37 9.74
N LEU A 163 -5.98 5.51 9.50
CA LEU A 163 -6.05 6.62 10.46
C LEU A 163 -6.68 6.21 11.80
N PHE A 164 -7.52 5.18 11.79
CA PHE A 164 -8.21 4.65 12.96
C PHE A 164 -7.46 3.51 13.66
N HIS A 165 -6.38 2.99 13.05
CA HIS A 165 -5.63 1.89 13.63
C HIS A 165 -4.58 2.41 14.60
N VAL A 166 -4.76 2.17 15.91
CA VAL A 166 -3.90 2.71 16.98
C VAL A 166 -2.40 2.38 16.83
N SER A 167 -2.07 1.29 16.12
CA SER A 167 -0.67 0.91 15.89
C SER A 167 -0.07 1.49 14.61
N TYR A 168 -0.88 1.92 13.63
CA TYR A 168 -0.39 2.22 12.27
C TYR A 168 -0.95 3.52 11.67
N SER A 169 -1.61 4.36 12.46
CA SER A 169 -2.17 5.63 11.99
C SER A 169 -1.12 6.64 11.51
N GLY A 170 0.05 6.67 12.15
CA GLY A 170 1.12 7.60 11.81
C GLY A 170 1.64 7.44 10.38
N VAL A 171 1.73 6.19 9.88
CA VAL A 171 2.14 5.92 8.50
C VAL A 171 1.13 6.47 7.50
N THR A 172 -0.19 6.27 7.76
CA THR A 172 -1.25 6.82 6.90
C THR A 172 -1.23 8.35 6.90
N MET A 173 -0.98 8.98 8.05
CA MET A 173 -0.86 10.45 8.15
C MET A 173 0.32 10.97 7.32
N ALA A 174 1.48 10.31 7.39
CA ALA A 174 2.64 10.67 6.59
C ALA A 174 2.39 10.55 5.08
N LEU A 175 1.65 9.51 4.65
CA LEU A 175 1.21 9.36 3.26
C LEU A 175 0.33 10.50 2.80
N ILE A 176 -0.63 10.91 3.61
CA ILE A 176 -1.55 12.01 3.28
C ILE A 176 -0.79 13.33 3.16
N HIS A 177 0.04 13.67 4.15
CA HIS A 177 0.74 14.95 4.14
C HIS A 177 1.85 15.01 3.09
N GLY A 178 2.70 13.97 3.00
CA GLY A 178 3.78 13.92 2.02
C GLY A 178 3.28 13.70 0.59
N GLY A 179 2.21 12.92 0.41
CA GLY A 179 1.61 12.67 -0.90
C GLY A 179 0.87 13.88 -1.47
N GLN A 180 0.31 14.76 -0.63
CA GLN A 180 -0.53 15.91 -1.03
C GLN A 180 -1.57 15.50 -2.08
N PRO A 181 -2.40 14.46 -1.81
CA PRO A 181 -3.27 13.86 -2.83
C PRO A 181 -4.28 14.87 -3.37
N ASP A 182 -4.56 14.77 -4.66
CA ASP A 182 -5.65 15.46 -5.33
C ASP A 182 -6.94 14.65 -5.21
N ALA A 183 -6.81 13.31 -5.15
CA ALA A 183 -7.90 12.37 -4.99
C ALA A 183 -7.61 11.31 -3.92
N LEU A 184 -8.64 10.92 -3.18
CA LEU A 184 -8.63 9.79 -2.25
C LEU A 184 -9.60 8.70 -2.71
N ILE A 185 -9.17 7.44 -2.64
CA ILE A 185 -10.03 6.26 -2.77
C ILE A 185 -10.20 5.66 -1.38
N LEU A 186 -11.44 5.49 -0.94
CA LEU A 186 -11.74 4.80 0.33
C LEU A 186 -11.73 3.29 0.11
N CYS A 187 -10.87 2.58 0.84
CA CYS A 187 -10.79 1.12 0.78
C CYS A 187 -11.43 0.49 2.01
N HIS A 188 -12.26 -0.53 1.80
CA HIS A 188 -13.05 -1.17 2.85
C HIS A 188 -13.16 -2.68 2.64
N GLU A 189 -13.25 -3.42 3.75
CA GLU A 189 -13.58 -4.84 3.79
C GLU A 189 -14.73 -5.02 4.80
N PRO A 190 -15.98 -5.25 4.33
CA PRO A 190 -17.17 -5.15 5.16
C PRO A 190 -17.40 -6.33 6.12
N THR A 191 -16.75 -7.47 5.88
CA THR A 191 -17.04 -8.70 6.63
C THR A 191 -16.27 -8.83 7.94
N ARG A 192 -15.37 -7.89 8.24
CA ARG A 192 -14.61 -7.90 9.49
C ARG A 192 -15.42 -7.37 10.67
N ALA A 193 -15.43 -8.14 11.74
CA ALA A 193 -16.08 -7.72 13.00
C ALA A 193 -15.28 -6.62 13.74
N HIS A 194 -13.95 -6.58 13.58
CA HIS A 194 -13.06 -5.65 14.29
C HIS A 194 -11.77 -5.42 13.52
N MET A 195 -10.99 -4.44 13.93
CA MET A 195 -9.72 -4.10 13.30
C MET A 195 -8.71 -5.23 13.39
N ARG A 196 -7.89 -5.38 12.38
CA ARG A 196 -6.90 -6.46 12.28
C ARG A 196 -5.92 -6.43 13.46
N GLY A 197 -5.94 -7.50 14.25
CA GLY A 197 -5.08 -7.65 15.43
C GLY A 197 -5.48 -6.81 16.64
N LEU A 198 -6.66 -6.18 16.62
CA LEU A 198 -7.19 -5.33 17.67
C LEU A 198 -8.67 -5.71 17.95
N PRO A 199 -8.94 -6.81 18.66
CA PRO A 199 -10.30 -7.32 18.85
C PRO A 199 -11.23 -6.36 19.60
N GLU A 200 -10.70 -5.43 20.39
CA GLU A 200 -11.45 -4.43 21.13
C GLU A 200 -11.82 -3.19 20.28
N TYR A 201 -11.31 -3.09 19.04
CA TYR A 201 -11.53 -1.94 18.18
C TYR A 201 -12.38 -2.31 16.97
N GLN A 202 -13.51 -1.67 16.82
CA GLN A 202 -14.33 -1.81 15.63
C GLN A 202 -13.78 -0.99 14.46
N GLN A 203 -14.10 -1.40 13.23
CA GLN A 203 -13.79 -0.57 12.07
C GLN A 203 -14.62 0.72 12.11
N PRO A 204 -14.05 1.86 11.64
CA PRO A 204 -14.81 3.09 11.45
C PRO A 204 -15.81 2.92 10.31
N SER A 205 -16.85 3.76 10.30
CA SER A 205 -17.68 3.91 9.10
C SER A 205 -16.89 4.56 7.96
N LEU A 206 -17.38 4.41 6.74
CA LEU A 206 -16.77 5.06 5.56
C LEU A 206 -16.89 6.60 5.63
N GLU A 207 -17.97 7.13 6.23
CA GLU A 207 -18.13 8.56 6.47
C GLU A 207 -17.06 9.08 7.44
N ALA A 208 -16.83 8.37 8.55
CA ALA A 208 -15.80 8.76 9.51
C ALA A 208 -14.40 8.73 8.88
N LEU A 209 -14.10 7.72 8.07
CA LEU A 209 -12.85 7.64 7.31
C LEU A 209 -12.73 8.79 6.33
N ARG A 210 -13.77 9.07 5.54
CA ARG A 210 -13.82 10.18 4.58
C ARG A 210 -13.52 11.51 5.26
N ASP A 211 -14.25 11.79 6.33
CA ASP A 211 -14.19 13.09 7.00
C ASP A 211 -12.83 13.34 7.63
N MET A 212 -12.26 12.32 8.31
CA MET A 212 -10.93 12.41 8.89
C MET A 212 -9.83 12.51 7.83
N ALA A 213 -9.89 11.70 6.77
CA ALA A 213 -8.90 11.71 5.71
C ALA A 213 -8.90 13.05 4.95
N LEU A 214 -10.09 13.60 4.65
CA LEU A 214 -10.21 14.92 4.03
C LEU A 214 -9.72 16.03 4.94
N ALA A 215 -10.03 16.01 6.22
CA ALA A 215 -9.55 17.02 7.16
C ALA A 215 -8.02 17.08 7.18
N LEU A 216 -7.35 15.93 7.16
CA LEU A 216 -5.89 15.85 7.12
C LEU A 216 -5.32 16.21 5.73
N ALA A 217 -5.92 15.72 4.65
CA ALA A 217 -5.45 15.98 3.29
C ALA A 217 -5.53 17.47 2.92
N LYS A 218 -6.58 18.15 3.34
CA LYS A 218 -6.79 19.58 3.08
C LYS A 218 -5.81 20.50 3.80
N VAL A 219 -5.07 20.01 4.79
CA VAL A 219 -3.93 20.75 5.38
C VAL A 219 -2.83 20.97 4.31
N ALA A 220 -2.55 19.97 3.48
CA ALA A 220 -1.50 20.01 2.47
C ALA A 220 -2.02 20.33 1.06
N ASN A 221 -3.24 19.92 0.74
CA ASN A 221 -3.92 20.20 -0.54
C ASN A 221 -5.41 20.52 -0.32
N PRO A 222 -5.80 21.80 -0.22
CA PRO A 222 -7.19 22.20 0.02
C PRO A 222 -8.19 21.71 -1.04
N ALA A 223 -7.71 21.38 -2.26
CA ALA A 223 -8.53 20.88 -3.36
C ALA A 223 -8.74 19.35 -3.33
N CYS A 224 -8.17 18.64 -2.34
CA CYS A 224 -8.33 17.19 -2.24
C CYS A 224 -9.79 16.77 -2.07
N GLU A 225 -10.19 15.75 -2.82
CA GLU A 225 -11.55 15.18 -2.76
C GLU A 225 -11.48 13.65 -2.59
N VAL A 226 -12.54 13.08 -1.99
CA VAL A 226 -12.79 11.64 -2.06
C VAL A 226 -13.63 11.38 -3.31
N VAL A 227 -13.14 10.51 -4.19
CA VAL A 227 -13.74 10.35 -5.53
C VAL A 227 -14.42 8.99 -5.73
N ALA A 228 -14.02 7.94 -5.01
CA ALA A 228 -14.60 6.61 -5.16
C ALA A 228 -14.33 5.72 -3.94
N ILE A 229 -14.99 4.55 -3.94
CA ILE A 229 -14.89 3.51 -2.91
C ILE A 229 -14.45 2.20 -3.56
N SER A 230 -13.38 1.62 -3.02
CA SER A 230 -12.89 0.29 -3.37
C SER A 230 -13.22 -0.70 -2.25
N VAL A 231 -13.98 -1.72 -2.54
CA VAL A 231 -14.45 -2.70 -1.56
C VAL A 231 -13.82 -4.07 -1.83
N ASN A 232 -13.24 -4.67 -0.83
CA ASN A 232 -12.83 -6.07 -0.88
C ASN A 232 -14.01 -6.94 -0.46
N THR A 233 -14.69 -7.56 -1.42
CA THR A 233 -15.87 -8.41 -1.22
C THR A 233 -15.56 -9.91 -1.24
N GLN A 234 -14.28 -10.29 -1.05
CA GLN A 234 -13.82 -11.68 -1.21
C GLN A 234 -14.61 -12.73 -0.37
N HIS A 235 -15.18 -12.32 0.75
CA HIS A 235 -15.94 -13.19 1.66
C HIS A 235 -17.45 -13.06 1.51
N MET A 236 -17.92 -12.40 0.44
CA MET A 236 -19.34 -12.22 0.13
C MET A 236 -19.72 -13.04 -1.10
N GLU A 237 -20.95 -13.57 -1.11
CA GLU A 237 -21.57 -14.11 -2.31
C GLU A 237 -21.78 -12.98 -3.34
N ASP A 238 -21.75 -13.31 -4.63
CA ASP A 238 -21.74 -12.30 -5.70
C ASP A 238 -22.95 -11.36 -5.64
N ALA A 239 -24.14 -11.89 -5.48
CA ALA A 239 -25.37 -11.09 -5.39
C ALA A 239 -25.35 -10.13 -4.16
N ALA A 240 -24.83 -10.59 -3.03
CA ALA A 240 -24.70 -9.78 -1.83
C ALA A 240 -23.62 -8.68 -2.02
N ALA A 241 -22.52 -9.01 -2.70
CA ALA A 241 -21.48 -8.04 -3.01
C ALA A 241 -21.99 -6.91 -3.91
N GLN A 242 -22.74 -7.25 -4.99
CA GLN A 242 -23.34 -6.26 -5.90
C GLN A 242 -24.38 -5.39 -5.17
N ALA A 243 -25.24 -6.01 -4.35
CA ALA A 243 -26.22 -5.25 -3.56
C ALA A 243 -25.54 -4.28 -2.60
N TYR A 244 -24.48 -4.71 -1.90
CA TYR A 244 -23.71 -3.88 -0.99
C TYR A 244 -23.03 -2.70 -1.71
N LEU A 245 -22.42 -2.93 -2.88
CA LEU A 245 -21.83 -1.86 -3.68
C LEU A 245 -22.87 -0.82 -4.11
N SER A 246 -24.05 -1.27 -4.57
CA SER A 246 -25.15 -0.37 -4.96
C SER A 246 -25.70 0.45 -3.78
N GLU A 247 -25.77 -0.18 -2.60
CA GLU A 247 -26.16 0.51 -1.37
C GLU A 247 -25.16 1.61 -0.99
N LEU A 248 -23.86 1.33 -1.04
CA LEU A 248 -22.82 2.33 -0.78
C LEU A 248 -22.88 3.50 -1.76
N GLU A 249 -23.07 3.23 -3.06
CA GLU A 249 -23.25 4.29 -4.06
C GLU A 249 -24.44 5.19 -3.73
N SER A 250 -25.56 4.59 -3.31
CA SER A 250 -26.76 5.34 -2.91
C SER A 250 -26.56 6.18 -1.65
N GLN A 251 -25.86 5.62 -0.65
CA GLN A 251 -25.66 6.27 0.64
C GLN A 251 -24.62 7.39 0.60
N LEU A 252 -23.51 7.17 -0.12
CA LEU A 252 -22.36 8.08 -0.10
C LEU A 252 -22.26 8.97 -1.35
N GLY A 253 -23.05 8.69 -2.39
CA GLY A 253 -23.03 9.45 -3.64
C GLY A 253 -21.71 9.29 -4.41
N LEU A 254 -20.95 8.21 -4.16
CA LEU A 254 -19.66 7.95 -4.76
C LEU A 254 -19.69 6.61 -5.51
N PRO A 255 -19.02 6.49 -6.67
CA PRO A 255 -18.92 5.20 -7.35
C PRO A 255 -18.19 4.19 -6.47
N ALA A 256 -18.71 2.95 -6.42
CA ALA A 256 -18.16 1.85 -5.64
C ALA A 256 -17.95 0.61 -6.50
N THR A 257 -16.83 -0.09 -6.30
CA THR A 257 -16.52 -1.35 -6.97
C THR A 257 -15.59 -2.22 -6.14
N ASP A 258 -15.59 -3.52 -6.44
CA ASP A 258 -14.49 -4.42 -6.08
C ASP A 258 -13.58 -4.55 -7.31
N PRO A 259 -12.37 -3.94 -7.30
CA PRO A 259 -11.52 -3.93 -8.47
C PRO A 259 -10.99 -5.32 -8.85
N PHE A 260 -11.02 -6.30 -7.93
CA PHE A 260 -10.64 -7.67 -8.21
C PHE A 260 -11.75 -8.45 -8.96
N ARG A 261 -13.02 -8.26 -8.55
CA ARG A 261 -14.16 -8.98 -9.15
C ARG A 261 -14.73 -8.30 -10.39
N TYR A 262 -14.83 -6.97 -10.35
CA TYR A 262 -15.63 -6.20 -11.32
C TYR A 262 -14.80 -5.15 -12.07
N GLY A 263 -13.47 -5.13 -11.86
CA GLY A 263 -12.58 -4.18 -12.53
C GLY A 263 -12.49 -2.83 -11.85
N ALA A 264 -11.52 -2.02 -12.30
CA ALA A 264 -11.19 -0.72 -11.75
C ALA A 264 -11.82 0.46 -12.54
N GLU A 265 -12.69 0.19 -13.51
CA GLU A 265 -13.25 1.19 -14.42
C GLU A 265 -13.89 2.35 -13.65
N LYS A 266 -14.79 2.06 -12.71
CA LYS A 266 -15.46 3.11 -11.90
C LYS A 266 -14.49 3.98 -11.12
N LEU A 267 -13.37 3.41 -10.64
CA LEU A 267 -12.35 4.14 -9.88
C LEU A 267 -11.54 5.07 -10.78
N VAL A 268 -11.17 4.60 -11.98
CA VAL A 268 -10.41 5.38 -12.96
C VAL A 268 -11.29 6.48 -13.58
N ASP A 269 -12.54 6.17 -13.91
CA ASP A 269 -13.49 7.13 -14.47
C ASP A 269 -13.79 8.28 -13.49
N ALA A 270 -13.69 8.03 -12.19
CA ALA A 270 -13.85 9.05 -11.14
C ALA A 270 -12.65 10.02 -11.04
N LEU A 271 -11.54 9.76 -11.73
CA LEU A 271 -10.36 10.65 -11.80
C LEU A 271 -10.37 11.57 -13.03
N ALA A 272 -11.34 11.40 -13.94
CA ALA A 272 -11.42 12.10 -15.23
C ALA A 272 -11.81 13.59 -15.10
#